data_e561403bd8c9c74acc48dcc483c60b5a
#
_entry.id   e561403bd8c9c74acc48dcc483c60b5a
#
_cell.length_a   1.000
_cell.length_b   1.000
_cell.length_c   1.000
_cell.angle_alpha   90.00
_cell.angle_beta   90.00
_cell.angle_gamma   90.00
#
_symmetry.space_group_name_H-M   'P 1'
#
loop_
_entity.id
_entity.type
_entity.pdbx_description
1 polymer ?
#
loop_
_entity_poly.entity_id
_entity_poly.type
_entity_poly.pdbx_seq_one_letter_code
_entity_poly.pdbx_strand_id
1 'polypeptide(L)'
;SIQKMDMFNRGAKPEQKLDQCQKIQSQYNQWQALWFECEAGAKPLQTQVANYHFQLETAYRQADKDRQQKARIVDNLEQQKVAYPDYVEKALAALHNLCPNADARVLCDYVEVIDERWQAAIEGYLGGARFSILVDESYEAEAIRIVRGLPGRKNNARIIQGAKAERDAQKVSIDKESIVHIMQFTHGTAKSFLTASYGNVLRVKDEQTLRSTRRGVTVDCLASGNYAMFRCDINESDLVFGVEARKRALLSQQHELERLTATWDDLNHRMVDVRQLSAQINRLKKTNSADQLTDALVCYRALPSNENYLCQLDLSDHHALEQQRSHLGEEESARKYETQQLLEALSR
;
A
#
# COMPACT_ATOMS: atom_id res chain seq x y z
N SER A 1 28.04 -2.16 26.03
CA SER A 1 28.22 -3.59 26.30
C SER A 1 29.64 -4.10 26.00
N ILE A 2 30.28 -3.75 24.86
CA ILE A 2 31.66 -4.13 24.52
C ILE A 2 32.68 -3.48 25.48
N GLN A 3 32.51 -2.21 25.86
CA GLN A 3 33.33 -1.55 26.85
C GLN A 3 33.30 -2.21 28.25
N LYS A 4 32.19 -2.83 28.63
CA LYS A 4 32.07 -3.61 29.87
C LYS A 4 32.80 -4.95 29.78
N MET A 5 32.89 -5.55 28.58
CA MET A 5 33.71 -6.77 28.39
C MET A 5 35.20 -6.50 28.43
N ASP A 6 35.69 -5.35 27.98
CA ASP A 6 37.08 -4.98 28.07
C ASP A 6 37.52 -4.72 29.52
N MET A 7 36.64 -4.18 30.35
CA MET A 7 36.88 -4.09 31.81
C MET A 7 36.92 -5.47 32.48
N PHE A 8 36.22 -6.45 31.95
CA PHE A 8 36.19 -7.83 32.42
C PHE A 8 37.55 -8.55 32.27
N ASN A 9 38.33 -8.17 31.27
CA ASN A 9 39.63 -8.82 30.99
C ASN A 9 40.80 -8.16 31.75
N ARG A 10 40.65 -7.01 32.40
CA ARG A 10 41.71 -6.28 33.09
C ARG A 10 41.54 -6.38 34.61
N GLY A 11 42.14 -7.39 35.23
CA GLY A 11 42.56 -7.37 36.65
C GLY A 11 41.48 -7.55 37.72
N ALA A 12 40.21 -7.79 37.42
CA ALA A 12 39.19 -8.04 38.41
C ALA A 12 39.35 -9.39 39.09
N LYS A 13 39.12 -9.48 40.41
CA LYS A 13 39.18 -10.71 41.18
C LYS A 13 38.12 -11.73 40.64
N PRO A 14 38.39 -13.03 40.71
CA PRO A 14 37.47 -14.09 40.22
C PRO A 14 36.04 -13.95 40.75
N GLU A 15 35.86 -13.61 41.99
CA GLU A 15 34.57 -13.43 42.65
C GLU A 15 33.76 -12.26 42.07
N GLN A 16 34.43 -11.13 41.72
CA GLN A 16 33.80 -9.99 41.08
C GLN A 16 33.35 -10.35 39.62
N LYS A 17 34.14 -11.14 38.93
CA LYS A 17 33.79 -11.67 37.59
C LYS A 17 32.54 -12.55 37.65
N LEU A 18 32.46 -13.38 38.68
CA LEU A 18 31.31 -14.27 38.91
C LEU A 18 30.01 -13.48 39.15
N ASP A 19 30.08 -12.49 40.05
CA ASP A 19 28.93 -11.64 40.35
C ASP A 19 28.42 -10.85 39.08
N GLN A 20 29.36 -10.35 38.28
CA GLN A 20 29.02 -9.73 37.03
C GLN A 20 28.37 -10.72 36.01
N CYS A 21 28.90 -11.94 35.91
CA CYS A 21 28.30 -12.98 35.07
C CYS A 21 26.88 -13.32 35.52
N GLN A 22 26.64 -13.43 36.82
CA GLN A 22 25.29 -13.71 37.35
C GLN A 22 24.30 -12.57 37.04
N LYS A 23 24.74 -11.30 37.15
CA LYS A 23 23.93 -10.15 36.78
C LYS A 23 23.60 -10.13 35.30
N ILE A 24 24.58 -10.38 34.42
CA ILE A 24 24.38 -10.46 32.98
C ILE A 24 23.44 -11.61 32.62
N GLN A 25 23.60 -12.77 33.26
CA GLN A 25 22.71 -13.93 33.08
C GLN A 25 21.28 -13.61 33.50
N SER A 26 21.07 -12.97 34.63
CA SER A 26 19.75 -12.57 35.10
C SER A 26 19.08 -11.61 34.11
N GLN A 27 19.81 -10.60 33.64
CA GLN A 27 19.30 -9.69 32.63
C GLN A 27 18.99 -10.39 31.30
N TYR A 28 19.83 -11.30 30.87
CA TYR A 28 19.61 -12.09 29.64
C TYR A 28 18.36 -12.97 29.76
N ASN A 29 18.17 -13.64 30.87
CA ASN A 29 16.98 -14.47 31.12
C ASN A 29 15.70 -13.64 31.13
N GLN A 30 15.71 -12.44 31.73
CA GLN A 30 14.59 -11.51 31.68
C GLN A 30 14.28 -11.06 30.25
N TRP A 31 15.31 -10.75 29.46
CA TRP A 31 15.16 -10.42 28.05
C TRP A 31 14.59 -11.58 27.23
N GLN A 32 15.09 -12.78 27.49
CA GLN A 32 14.64 -13.98 26.78
C GLN A 32 13.17 -14.29 27.08
N ALA A 33 12.75 -14.19 28.34
CA ALA A 33 11.37 -14.35 28.73
C ALA A 33 10.47 -13.33 28.03
N LEU A 34 10.86 -12.07 28.00
CA LEU A 34 10.09 -10.98 27.38
C LEU A 34 9.90 -11.16 25.87
N TRP A 35 10.90 -11.75 25.19
CA TRP A 35 10.87 -11.90 23.73
C TRP A 35 10.21 -13.19 23.25
N PHE A 36 10.38 -14.29 23.95
CA PHE A 36 9.98 -15.61 23.48
C PHE A 36 8.91 -16.30 24.33
N GLU A 37 8.66 -15.85 25.55
CA GLU A 37 7.72 -16.48 26.47
C GLU A 37 6.45 -15.66 26.60
N CYS A 38 5.33 -16.36 26.79
CA CYS A 38 4.06 -15.72 27.12
C CYS A 38 3.96 -15.54 28.64
N GLU A 39 3.94 -14.32 29.15
CA GLU A 39 3.32 -14.06 30.43
C GLU A 39 1.83 -14.34 30.34
N ALA A 40 1.18 -14.76 31.44
CA ALA A 40 -0.20 -15.22 31.48
C ALA A 40 -1.16 -14.36 30.64
N GLY A 41 -1.51 -14.82 29.44
CA GLY A 41 -2.44 -14.18 28.50
C GLY A 41 -1.84 -13.17 27.50
N ALA A 42 -0.56 -12.85 27.58
CA ALA A 42 0.11 -11.95 26.61
C ALA A 42 0.82 -12.76 25.51
N LYS A 43 0.72 -12.31 24.27
CA LYS A 43 1.52 -12.88 23.15
C LYS A 43 2.97 -12.46 23.28
N PRO A 44 3.94 -13.34 22.91
CA PRO A 44 5.35 -12.98 22.87
C PRO A 44 5.56 -11.70 22.04
N LEU A 45 6.52 -10.86 22.45
CA LEU A 45 6.81 -9.60 21.78
C LEU A 45 7.18 -9.82 20.30
N GLN A 46 7.86 -10.90 19.99
CA GLN A 46 8.16 -11.31 18.62
C GLN A 46 6.88 -11.46 17.77
N THR A 47 5.86 -12.11 18.32
CA THR A 47 4.56 -12.28 17.65
C THR A 47 3.84 -10.94 17.50
N GLN A 48 3.93 -10.07 18.50
CA GLN A 48 3.33 -8.72 18.42
C GLN A 48 3.99 -7.89 17.32
N VAL A 49 5.32 -7.89 17.25
CA VAL A 49 6.06 -7.17 16.19
C VAL A 49 5.75 -7.75 14.81
N ALA A 50 5.67 -9.08 14.66
CA ALA A 50 5.31 -9.72 13.40
C ALA A 50 3.89 -9.34 12.95
N ASN A 51 2.91 -9.34 13.86
CA ASN A 51 1.54 -8.92 13.56
C ASN A 51 1.47 -7.44 13.19
N TYR A 52 2.18 -6.58 13.92
CA TYR A 52 2.25 -5.15 13.59
C TYR A 52 2.90 -4.90 12.23
N HIS A 53 3.98 -5.61 11.91
CA HIS A 53 4.63 -5.55 10.61
C HIS A 53 3.66 -5.93 9.48
N PHE A 54 2.89 -7.00 9.65
CA PHE A 54 1.91 -7.44 8.66
C PHE A 54 0.79 -6.40 8.45
N GLN A 55 0.26 -5.84 9.55
CA GLN A 55 -0.77 -4.79 9.48
C GLN A 55 -0.23 -3.53 8.79
N LEU A 56 0.98 -3.12 9.14
CA LEU A 56 1.63 -1.96 8.56
C LEU A 56 1.93 -2.15 7.06
N GLU A 57 2.39 -3.34 6.66
CA GLU A 57 2.62 -3.66 5.25
C GLU A 57 1.33 -3.60 4.43
N THR A 58 0.23 -4.09 5.00
CA THR A 58 -1.08 -4.03 4.34
C THR A 58 -1.53 -2.59 4.16
N ALA A 59 -1.42 -1.76 5.22
CA ALA A 59 -1.74 -0.33 5.17
C ALA A 59 -0.85 0.43 4.17
N TYR A 60 0.45 0.15 4.16
CA TYR A 60 1.40 0.76 3.24
C TYR A 60 1.07 0.44 1.77
N ARG A 61 0.79 -0.82 1.46
CA ARG A 61 0.41 -1.23 0.09
C ARG A 61 -0.90 -0.57 -0.36
N GLN A 62 -1.88 -0.43 0.54
CA GLN A 62 -3.12 0.25 0.23
C GLN A 62 -2.89 1.74 0.00
N ALA A 63 -2.14 2.42 0.87
CA ALA A 63 -1.81 3.84 0.72
C ALA A 63 -1.04 4.13 -0.58
N ASP A 64 -0.10 3.25 -0.97
CA ASP A 64 0.62 3.39 -2.25
C ASP A 64 -0.30 3.26 -3.45
N LYS A 65 -1.21 2.30 -3.43
CA LYS A 65 -2.22 2.12 -4.48
C LYS A 65 -3.13 3.35 -4.62
N ASP A 66 -3.62 3.88 -3.50
CA ASP A 66 -4.51 5.04 -3.48
C ASP A 66 -3.76 6.29 -3.98
N ARG A 67 -2.51 6.49 -3.54
CA ARG A 67 -1.62 7.57 -4.02
C ARG A 67 -1.37 7.48 -5.53
N GLN A 68 -1.03 6.30 -6.04
CA GLN A 68 -0.77 6.09 -7.47
C GLN A 68 -2.02 6.33 -8.31
N GLN A 69 -3.18 5.89 -7.85
CA GLN A 69 -4.45 6.15 -8.54
C GLN A 69 -4.76 7.64 -8.58
N LYS A 70 -4.55 8.35 -7.46
CA LYS A 70 -4.76 9.79 -7.38
C LYS A 70 -3.77 10.56 -8.26
N ALA A 71 -2.50 10.17 -8.29
CA ALA A 71 -1.48 10.79 -9.14
C ALA A 71 -1.86 10.72 -10.63
N ARG A 72 -2.39 9.59 -11.09
CA ARG A 72 -2.88 9.45 -12.47
C ARG A 72 -4.04 10.41 -12.79
N ILE A 73 -4.95 10.61 -11.82
CA ILE A 73 -6.06 11.56 -11.99
C ILE A 73 -5.53 12.98 -12.12
N VAL A 74 -4.58 13.38 -11.26
CA VAL A 74 -3.94 14.70 -11.32
C VAL A 74 -3.22 14.90 -12.66
N ASP A 75 -2.41 13.93 -13.10
CA ASP A 75 -1.69 14.00 -14.38
C ASP A 75 -2.65 14.16 -15.58
N ASN A 76 -3.76 13.42 -15.60
CA ASN A 76 -4.78 13.57 -16.63
C ASN A 76 -5.41 14.97 -16.63
N LEU A 77 -5.70 15.52 -15.46
CA LEU A 77 -6.28 16.86 -15.33
C LEU A 77 -5.27 17.96 -15.71
N GLU A 78 -4.00 17.82 -15.38
CA GLU A 78 -2.92 18.73 -15.77
C GLU A 78 -2.73 18.76 -17.30
N GLN A 79 -2.92 17.63 -17.96
CA GLN A 79 -2.92 17.55 -19.43
C GLN A 79 -4.20 18.11 -20.07
N GLN A 80 -5.05 18.78 -19.30
CA GLN A 80 -6.37 19.29 -19.71
C GLN A 80 -7.33 18.18 -20.19
N LYS A 81 -7.05 16.94 -19.90
CA LYS A 81 -7.94 15.82 -20.14
C LYS A 81 -8.89 15.68 -18.96
N VAL A 82 -10.17 15.63 -19.22
CA VAL A 82 -11.15 15.29 -18.20
C VAL A 82 -10.89 13.84 -17.76
N ALA A 83 -10.85 13.60 -16.46
CA ALA A 83 -10.79 12.23 -15.93
C ALA A 83 -12.17 11.58 -16.12
N TYR A 84 -12.32 10.85 -17.20
CA TYR A 84 -13.55 10.10 -17.44
C TYR A 84 -13.61 8.83 -16.59
N PRO A 85 -14.82 8.37 -16.24
CA PRO A 85 -14.97 7.05 -15.66
C PRO A 85 -14.42 5.96 -16.58
N ASP A 86 -13.83 4.90 -16.01
CA ASP A 86 -13.19 3.79 -16.74
C ASP A 86 -14.05 3.21 -17.90
N TYR A 87 -15.38 3.12 -17.69
CA TYR A 87 -16.29 2.61 -18.70
C TYR A 87 -16.43 3.55 -19.89
N VAL A 88 -16.25 4.86 -19.69
CA VAL A 88 -16.26 5.87 -20.76
C VAL A 88 -14.95 5.83 -21.53
N GLU A 89 -13.80 5.76 -20.84
CA GLU A 89 -12.49 5.63 -21.48
C GLU A 89 -12.41 4.39 -22.34
N LYS A 90 -12.88 3.24 -21.84
CA LYS A 90 -12.95 1.98 -22.60
C LYS A 90 -13.86 2.10 -23.84
N ALA A 91 -15.00 2.76 -23.70
CA ALA A 91 -15.91 2.99 -24.82
C ALA A 91 -15.30 3.91 -25.88
N LEU A 92 -14.65 5.03 -25.47
CA LEU A 92 -13.95 5.93 -26.37
C LEU A 92 -12.80 5.23 -27.11
N ALA A 93 -11.97 4.49 -26.39
CA ALA A 93 -10.87 3.72 -27.00
C ALA A 93 -11.39 2.71 -28.03
N ALA A 94 -12.47 2.01 -27.73
CA ALA A 94 -13.08 1.08 -28.70
C ALA A 94 -13.66 1.80 -29.92
N LEU A 95 -14.32 2.94 -29.72
CA LEU A 95 -14.85 3.75 -30.82
C LEU A 95 -13.75 4.32 -31.70
N HIS A 96 -12.69 4.89 -31.11
CA HIS A 96 -11.55 5.40 -31.86
C HIS A 96 -10.84 4.32 -32.69
N ASN A 97 -10.77 3.10 -32.16
CA ASN A 97 -10.13 1.99 -32.85
C ASN A 97 -11.02 1.33 -33.93
N LEU A 98 -12.30 1.13 -33.66
CA LEU A 98 -13.19 0.37 -34.50
C LEU A 98 -14.06 1.22 -35.45
N CYS A 99 -14.29 2.49 -35.09
CA CYS A 99 -15.08 3.43 -35.86
C CYS A 99 -14.51 4.87 -35.74
N PRO A 100 -13.28 5.12 -36.21
CA PRO A 100 -12.62 6.43 -36.03
C PRO A 100 -13.38 7.59 -36.66
N ASN A 101 -14.11 7.33 -37.72
CA ASN A 101 -14.91 8.35 -38.42
C ASN A 101 -16.15 8.82 -37.62
N ALA A 102 -16.51 8.12 -36.52
CA ALA A 102 -17.58 8.54 -35.64
C ALA A 102 -17.24 9.79 -34.83
N ASP A 103 -15.99 10.24 -34.81
CA ASP A 103 -15.49 11.40 -34.06
C ASP A 103 -16.06 11.45 -32.62
N ALA A 104 -15.89 10.33 -31.91
CA ALA A 104 -16.48 10.14 -30.60
C ALA A 104 -15.89 11.12 -29.56
N ARG A 105 -16.76 11.88 -28.89
CA ARG A 105 -16.41 12.93 -27.93
C ARG A 105 -17.34 12.85 -26.71
N VAL A 106 -16.91 13.41 -25.57
CA VAL A 106 -17.73 13.37 -24.34
C VAL A 106 -18.50 14.67 -24.14
N LEU A 107 -19.74 14.57 -23.73
CA LEU A 107 -20.65 15.69 -23.53
C LEU A 107 -20.06 16.81 -22.64
N CYS A 108 -19.42 16.45 -21.54
CA CYS A 108 -18.89 17.40 -20.57
C CYS A 108 -17.85 18.37 -21.13
N ASP A 109 -17.19 18.02 -22.25
CA ASP A 109 -16.20 18.92 -22.89
C ASP A 109 -16.85 20.11 -23.64
N TYR A 110 -18.14 20.03 -23.87
CA TYR A 110 -18.90 21.00 -24.69
C TYR A 110 -19.92 21.78 -23.89
N VAL A 111 -19.89 21.70 -22.56
CA VAL A 111 -20.84 22.35 -21.67
C VAL A 111 -20.09 23.12 -20.59
N GLU A 112 -20.57 24.32 -20.31
CA GLU A 112 -20.11 25.16 -19.20
C GLU A 112 -21.31 25.67 -18.42
N VAL A 113 -21.21 25.74 -17.09
CA VAL A 113 -22.22 26.35 -16.23
C VAL A 113 -21.78 27.77 -15.91
N ILE A 114 -22.60 28.76 -16.32
CA ILE A 114 -22.26 30.18 -16.20
C ILE A 114 -22.32 30.66 -14.75
N ASP A 115 -23.31 30.19 -13.98
CA ASP A 115 -23.49 30.55 -12.57
C ASP A 115 -22.88 29.41 -11.69
N GLU A 116 -21.70 29.68 -11.18
CA GLU A 116 -20.92 28.69 -10.37
C GLU A 116 -21.68 28.19 -9.16
N ARG A 117 -22.57 28.95 -8.57
CA ARG A 117 -23.38 28.55 -7.41
C ARG A 117 -24.24 27.33 -7.70
N TRP A 118 -24.67 27.18 -8.96
CA TRP A 118 -25.50 26.09 -9.44
C TRP A 118 -24.71 24.90 -10.00
N GLN A 119 -23.41 25.04 -10.12
CA GLN A 119 -22.56 24.05 -10.79
C GLN A 119 -22.71 22.64 -10.17
N ALA A 120 -22.49 22.51 -8.85
CA ALA A 120 -22.60 21.24 -8.17
C ALA A 120 -24.01 20.64 -8.27
N ALA A 121 -25.03 21.46 -8.13
CA ALA A 121 -26.42 21.05 -8.22
C ALA A 121 -26.79 20.54 -9.62
N ILE A 122 -26.36 21.26 -10.67
CA ILE A 122 -26.62 20.87 -12.06
C ILE A 122 -25.85 19.59 -12.42
N GLU A 123 -24.56 19.55 -12.17
CA GLU A 123 -23.75 18.40 -12.49
C GLU A 123 -24.18 17.16 -11.71
N GLY A 124 -24.53 17.32 -10.44
CA GLY A 124 -25.08 16.26 -9.62
C GLY A 124 -26.43 15.76 -10.12
N TYR A 125 -27.34 16.67 -10.54
CA TYR A 125 -28.62 16.27 -11.12
C TYR A 125 -28.45 15.48 -12.42
N LEU A 126 -27.53 15.88 -13.28
CA LEU A 126 -27.21 15.17 -14.52
C LEU A 126 -26.54 13.82 -14.25
N GLY A 127 -25.81 13.71 -13.16
CA GLY A 127 -25.11 12.50 -12.74
C GLY A 127 -24.27 11.91 -13.88
N GLY A 128 -24.40 10.63 -14.15
CA GLY A 128 -23.66 9.92 -15.22
C GLY A 128 -23.98 10.41 -16.64
N ALA A 129 -25.05 11.18 -16.86
CA ALA A 129 -25.36 11.71 -18.20
C ALA A 129 -24.32 12.74 -18.69
N ARG A 130 -23.56 13.36 -17.77
CA ARG A 130 -22.42 14.24 -18.11
C ARG A 130 -21.38 13.57 -19.00
N PHE A 131 -21.22 12.27 -18.86
CA PHE A 131 -20.26 11.46 -19.57
C PHE A 131 -20.85 10.72 -20.77
N SER A 132 -22.02 11.14 -21.28
CA SER A 132 -22.58 10.60 -22.51
C SER A 132 -21.70 10.94 -23.70
N ILE A 133 -21.57 10.01 -24.64
CA ILE A 133 -20.67 10.13 -25.78
C ILE A 133 -21.48 10.70 -26.96
N LEU A 134 -20.95 11.77 -27.55
CA LEU A 134 -21.38 12.36 -28.81
C LEU A 134 -20.68 11.62 -29.93
N VAL A 135 -21.38 11.32 -31.01
CA VAL A 135 -20.83 10.79 -32.25
C VAL A 135 -21.48 11.46 -33.44
N ASP A 136 -20.86 11.41 -34.60
CA ASP A 136 -21.50 11.83 -35.85
C ASP A 136 -22.77 11.01 -36.10
N GLU A 137 -23.83 11.66 -36.57
CA GLU A 137 -25.15 11.05 -36.76
C GLU A 137 -25.09 9.83 -37.65
N SER A 138 -24.26 9.84 -38.68
CA SER A 138 -24.10 8.73 -39.64
C SER A 138 -23.59 7.46 -38.98
N TYR A 139 -22.91 7.56 -37.84
CA TYR A 139 -22.26 6.45 -37.13
C TYR A 139 -22.93 6.06 -35.82
N GLU A 140 -24.04 6.70 -35.43
CA GLU A 140 -24.75 6.42 -34.15
C GLU A 140 -25.06 4.92 -33.98
N ALA A 141 -25.63 4.27 -35.00
CA ALA A 141 -26.02 2.86 -34.93
C ALA A 141 -24.81 1.96 -34.76
N GLU A 142 -23.71 2.25 -35.43
CA GLU A 142 -22.48 1.48 -35.33
C GLU A 142 -21.80 1.71 -33.95
N ALA A 143 -21.72 2.92 -33.49
CA ALA A 143 -21.20 3.27 -32.18
C ALA A 143 -21.97 2.55 -31.05
N ILE A 144 -23.30 2.53 -31.12
CA ILE A 144 -24.14 1.81 -30.16
C ILE A 144 -23.80 0.29 -30.18
N ARG A 145 -23.62 -0.29 -31.37
CA ARG A 145 -23.29 -1.71 -31.54
C ARG A 145 -21.92 -2.03 -30.89
N ILE A 146 -20.91 -1.18 -31.14
CA ILE A 146 -19.57 -1.33 -30.59
C ILE A 146 -19.62 -1.25 -29.04
N VAL A 147 -20.24 -0.20 -28.49
CA VAL A 147 -20.32 -0.01 -27.05
C VAL A 147 -21.10 -1.12 -26.36
N ARG A 148 -22.18 -1.60 -26.97
CA ARG A 148 -22.96 -2.76 -26.45
C ARG A 148 -22.15 -4.06 -26.41
N GLY A 149 -21.21 -4.22 -27.34
CA GLY A 149 -20.33 -5.41 -27.42
C GLY A 149 -19.19 -5.42 -26.40
N LEU A 150 -18.96 -4.32 -25.68
CA LEU A 150 -17.87 -4.25 -24.71
C LEU A 150 -18.13 -5.14 -23.49
N PRO A 151 -17.12 -5.89 -23.02
CA PRO A 151 -17.27 -6.77 -21.87
C PRO A 151 -17.47 -5.99 -20.56
N GLY A 152 -18.30 -6.54 -19.67
CA GLY A 152 -18.45 -6.05 -18.30
C GLY A 152 -19.88 -5.72 -17.88
N ARG A 153 -20.27 -6.18 -16.69
CA ARG A 153 -21.61 -5.91 -16.11
C ARG A 153 -21.87 -4.45 -15.74
N LYS A 154 -20.82 -3.62 -15.68
CA LYS A 154 -20.88 -2.20 -15.27
C LYS A 154 -20.59 -1.23 -16.43
N ASN A 155 -20.75 -1.66 -17.67
CA ASN A 155 -20.61 -0.76 -18.81
C ASN A 155 -21.87 0.12 -18.91
N ASN A 156 -21.79 1.32 -18.37
CA ASN A 156 -22.86 2.33 -18.38
C ASN A 156 -22.65 3.42 -19.45
N ALA A 157 -21.74 3.20 -20.42
CA ALA A 157 -21.50 4.15 -21.47
C ALA A 157 -22.77 4.37 -22.31
N ARG A 158 -23.06 5.63 -22.61
CA ARG A 158 -24.26 6.05 -23.32
C ARG A 158 -23.86 6.81 -24.59
N ILE A 159 -24.40 6.38 -25.72
CA ILE A 159 -24.28 7.14 -26.99
C ILE A 159 -25.50 8.05 -27.11
N ILE A 160 -25.26 9.32 -27.40
CA ILE A 160 -26.32 10.30 -27.64
C ILE A 160 -26.89 10.06 -29.06
N GLN A 161 -28.21 9.98 -29.17
CA GLN A 161 -28.93 9.97 -30.43
C GLN A 161 -29.17 11.41 -30.88
N GLY A 162 -28.24 11.97 -31.64
CA GLY A 162 -28.18 13.40 -31.97
C GLY A 162 -29.42 13.87 -32.74
N ALA A 163 -29.77 13.17 -33.83
CA ALA A 163 -30.94 13.51 -34.66
C ALA A 163 -32.26 13.43 -33.87
N LYS A 164 -32.39 12.48 -32.96
CA LYS A 164 -33.57 12.36 -32.11
C LYS A 164 -33.63 13.50 -31.10
N ALA A 165 -32.48 13.77 -30.45
CA ALA A 165 -32.37 14.85 -29.47
C ALA A 165 -32.69 16.21 -30.08
N GLU A 166 -32.27 16.49 -31.32
CA GLU A 166 -32.54 17.73 -32.03
C GLU A 166 -34.02 17.91 -32.30
N ARG A 167 -34.69 16.91 -32.84
CA ARG A 167 -36.13 16.92 -33.09
C ARG A 167 -36.96 17.10 -31.84
N ASP A 168 -36.54 16.48 -30.72
CA ASP A 168 -37.27 16.54 -29.46
C ASP A 168 -36.98 17.86 -28.72
N ALA A 169 -35.77 18.41 -28.82
CA ALA A 169 -35.42 19.70 -28.27
C ALA A 169 -36.32 20.87 -28.82
N GLN A 170 -36.70 20.81 -30.10
CA GLN A 170 -37.58 21.77 -30.73
C GLN A 170 -39.01 21.77 -30.16
N LYS A 171 -39.42 20.67 -29.53
CA LYS A 171 -40.75 20.51 -28.92
C LYS A 171 -40.81 20.92 -27.46
N VAL A 172 -39.65 21.07 -26.81
CA VAL A 172 -39.60 21.42 -25.38
C VAL A 172 -39.83 22.92 -25.20
N SER A 173 -40.85 23.26 -24.43
CA SER A 173 -41.00 24.62 -23.93
C SER A 173 -40.07 24.81 -22.73
N ILE A 174 -39.10 25.70 -22.88
CA ILE A 174 -38.09 25.95 -21.84
C ILE A 174 -38.59 27.10 -20.96
N ASP A 175 -38.82 26.82 -19.68
CA ASP A 175 -39.16 27.84 -18.68
C ASP A 175 -37.96 28.76 -18.38
N LYS A 176 -38.21 30.00 -17.92
CA LYS A 176 -37.16 30.97 -17.56
C LYS A 176 -36.23 30.45 -16.46
N GLU A 177 -36.74 29.61 -15.57
CA GLU A 177 -35.99 29.01 -14.48
C GLU A 177 -35.35 27.69 -14.87
N SER A 178 -35.39 27.28 -16.14
CA SER A 178 -34.72 26.07 -16.58
C SER A 178 -33.21 26.15 -16.35
N ILE A 179 -32.62 25.01 -15.94
CA ILE A 179 -31.17 24.89 -15.78
C ILE A 179 -30.40 25.15 -17.07
N VAL A 180 -31.02 24.92 -18.23
CA VAL A 180 -30.39 25.09 -19.54
C VAL A 180 -30.05 26.54 -19.82
N HIS A 181 -30.79 27.51 -19.24
CA HIS A 181 -30.54 28.96 -19.43
C HIS A 181 -29.24 29.46 -18.79
N ILE A 182 -28.70 28.74 -17.81
CA ILE A 182 -27.42 29.06 -17.18
C ILE A 182 -26.31 28.14 -17.64
N MET A 183 -26.51 27.44 -18.75
CA MET A 183 -25.50 26.63 -19.42
C MET A 183 -25.10 27.27 -20.75
N GLN A 184 -23.82 27.21 -21.06
CA GLN A 184 -23.25 27.54 -22.35
C GLN A 184 -22.81 26.27 -23.08
N PHE A 185 -23.03 26.25 -24.38
CA PHE A 185 -22.74 25.07 -25.22
C PHE A 185 -21.85 25.45 -26.38
N THR A 186 -20.82 24.66 -26.62
CA THR A 186 -19.92 24.78 -27.77
C THR A 186 -20.22 23.78 -28.87
N HIS A 187 -21.18 22.84 -28.65
CA HIS A 187 -21.59 21.83 -29.61
C HIS A 187 -23.11 21.74 -29.72
N GLY A 188 -23.64 21.75 -30.97
CA GLY A 188 -25.07 21.74 -31.22
C GLY A 188 -25.82 20.53 -30.68
N THR A 189 -25.30 19.34 -30.90
CA THR A 189 -25.90 18.09 -30.39
C THR A 189 -25.88 18.04 -28.86
N ALA A 190 -24.85 18.58 -28.19
CA ALA A 190 -24.80 18.70 -26.74
C ALA A 190 -25.95 19.58 -26.21
N LYS A 191 -26.16 20.73 -26.85
CA LYS A 191 -27.28 21.64 -26.54
C LYS A 191 -28.62 20.94 -26.74
N SER A 192 -28.81 20.28 -27.88
CA SER A 192 -30.08 19.61 -28.22
C SER A 192 -30.37 18.49 -27.24
N PHE A 193 -29.38 17.67 -26.90
CA PHE A 193 -29.53 16.58 -25.92
C PHE A 193 -29.92 17.09 -24.52
N LEU A 194 -29.22 18.10 -24.01
CA LEU A 194 -29.53 18.65 -22.69
C LEU A 194 -30.87 19.39 -22.69
N THR A 195 -31.20 20.09 -23.76
CA THR A 195 -32.51 20.72 -23.91
C THR A 195 -33.65 19.71 -23.93
N ALA A 196 -33.54 18.66 -24.75
CA ALA A 196 -34.57 17.64 -24.87
C ALA A 196 -34.74 16.83 -23.55
N SER A 197 -33.66 16.53 -22.88
CA SER A 197 -33.69 15.63 -21.71
C SER A 197 -33.90 16.39 -20.39
N TYR A 198 -33.45 17.64 -20.28
CA TYR A 198 -33.38 18.38 -19.04
C TYR A 198 -33.94 19.81 -19.14
N GLY A 199 -34.45 20.26 -20.27
CA GLY A 199 -35.00 21.57 -20.46
C GLY A 199 -36.20 21.93 -19.54
N ASN A 200 -36.86 20.91 -19.00
CA ASN A 200 -37.95 21.02 -18.05
C ASN A 200 -37.52 20.88 -16.58
N VAL A 201 -36.22 20.86 -16.29
CA VAL A 201 -35.68 20.89 -14.92
C VAL A 201 -35.53 22.36 -14.50
N LEU A 202 -36.20 22.73 -13.40
CA LEU A 202 -36.26 24.09 -12.92
C LEU A 202 -35.31 24.33 -11.75
N ARG A 203 -34.70 25.49 -11.73
CA ARG A 203 -33.99 26.04 -10.57
C ARG A 203 -35.03 26.57 -9.58
N VAL A 204 -35.04 26.07 -8.39
CA VAL A 204 -35.99 26.49 -7.34
C VAL A 204 -35.27 26.97 -6.10
N LYS A 205 -35.91 27.84 -5.33
CA LYS A 205 -35.26 28.52 -4.20
C LYS A 205 -35.16 27.65 -2.95
N ASP A 206 -36.15 26.81 -2.73
CA ASP A 206 -36.32 26.06 -1.46
C ASP A 206 -37.03 24.74 -1.66
N GLU A 207 -36.98 23.92 -0.62
CA GLU A 207 -37.59 22.60 -0.56
C GLU A 207 -39.11 22.63 -0.77
N GLN A 208 -39.77 23.63 -0.23
CA GLN A 208 -41.23 23.73 -0.33
C GLN A 208 -41.68 23.93 -1.79
N THR A 209 -41.01 24.81 -2.52
CA THR A 209 -41.20 25.00 -3.96
C THR A 209 -40.84 23.76 -4.74
N LEU A 210 -39.74 23.07 -4.33
CA LEU A 210 -39.32 21.85 -4.99
C LEU A 210 -40.37 20.74 -4.91
N ARG A 211 -41.07 20.58 -3.78
CA ARG A 211 -42.14 19.57 -3.58
C ARG A 211 -43.31 19.74 -4.55
N SER A 212 -43.60 20.97 -4.98
CA SER A 212 -44.64 21.28 -5.97
C SER A 212 -44.12 21.23 -7.40
N THR A 213 -42.82 21.15 -7.59
CA THR A 213 -42.16 21.15 -8.90
C THR A 213 -41.94 19.68 -9.38
N ARG A 214 -42.39 19.39 -10.60
CA ARG A 214 -42.27 18.03 -11.16
C ARG A 214 -40.82 17.59 -11.31
N ARG A 215 -39.96 18.48 -11.78
CA ARG A 215 -38.52 18.29 -11.94
C ARG A 215 -37.82 19.59 -11.60
N GLY A 216 -36.96 19.55 -10.62
CA GLY A 216 -36.29 20.75 -10.19
C GLY A 216 -35.06 20.42 -9.33
N VAL A 217 -34.29 21.46 -9.05
CA VAL A 217 -33.11 21.37 -8.21
C VAL A 217 -32.93 22.67 -7.45
N THR A 218 -32.48 22.60 -6.20
CA THR A 218 -32.10 23.75 -5.38
C THR A 218 -30.58 23.96 -5.42
N VAL A 219 -30.14 25.16 -5.03
CA VAL A 219 -28.71 25.50 -5.00
C VAL A 219 -27.91 24.63 -4.02
N ASP A 220 -28.56 24.16 -2.97
CA ASP A 220 -27.98 23.25 -1.95
C ASP A 220 -28.08 21.76 -2.34
N CYS A 221 -28.24 21.47 -3.63
CA CYS A 221 -28.22 20.12 -4.21
C CYS A 221 -29.35 19.20 -3.76
N LEU A 222 -30.52 19.74 -3.41
CA LEU A 222 -31.73 18.95 -3.27
C LEU A 222 -32.47 18.93 -4.59
N ALA A 223 -32.88 17.76 -5.04
CA ALA A 223 -33.48 17.57 -6.35
C ALA A 223 -34.84 16.88 -6.29
N SER A 224 -35.66 17.12 -7.28
CA SER A 224 -36.93 16.42 -7.51
C SER A 224 -36.97 15.89 -8.94
N GLY A 225 -37.38 14.65 -9.10
CA GLY A 225 -37.57 14.00 -10.40
C GLY A 225 -38.16 12.62 -10.24
N ASN A 226 -38.92 12.18 -11.24
CA ASN A 226 -39.57 10.85 -11.24
C ASN A 226 -40.36 10.54 -9.96
N TYR A 227 -41.06 11.56 -9.43
CA TYR A 227 -41.87 11.48 -8.19
C TYR A 227 -41.05 11.19 -6.90
N ALA A 228 -39.73 11.41 -6.92
CA ALA A 228 -38.86 11.29 -5.77
C ALA A 228 -38.06 12.57 -5.54
N MET A 229 -37.80 12.87 -4.27
CA MET A 229 -36.81 13.88 -3.88
C MET A 229 -35.53 13.16 -3.46
N PHE A 230 -34.39 13.68 -3.88
CA PHE A 230 -33.09 13.07 -3.60
C PHE A 230 -31.99 14.12 -3.51
N ARG A 231 -30.93 13.78 -2.82
CA ARG A 231 -29.71 14.62 -2.83
C ARG A 231 -28.91 14.33 -4.09
N CYS A 232 -28.41 15.40 -4.71
CA CYS A 232 -27.60 15.33 -5.91
C CYS A 232 -26.26 16.07 -5.74
N ASP A 233 -25.78 16.16 -4.49
CA ASP A 233 -24.49 16.76 -4.20
C ASP A 233 -23.36 15.95 -4.85
N ILE A 234 -22.36 16.68 -5.34
CA ILE A 234 -21.18 16.15 -5.97
C ILE A 234 -19.97 16.85 -5.37
N ASN A 235 -18.87 16.12 -5.19
CA ASN A 235 -17.64 16.70 -4.70
C ASN A 235 -17.09 17.73 -5.72
N GLU A 236 -16.49 18.78 -5.23
CA GLU A 236 -15.86 19.79 -6.08
C GLU A 236 -14.79 19.19 -7.00
N SER A 237 -14.10 18.14 -6.52
CA SER A 237 -13.12 17.35 -7.27
C SER A 237 -13.70 16.59 -8.47
N ASP A 238 -15.01 16.38 -8.51
CA ASP A 238 -15.70 15.60 -9.53
C ASP A 238 -16.45 16.48 -10.54
N LEU A 239 -16.32 17.81 -10.41
CA LEU A 239 -16.88 18.78 -11.37
C LEU A 239 -16.10 18.70 -12.69
N VAL A 240 -16.86 18.67 -13.82
CA VAL A 240 -16.27 18.47 -15.14
C VAL A 240 -16.71 19.51 -16.18
N PHE A 241 -17.77 20.29 -15.91
CA PHE A 241 -18.25 21.28 -16.84
C PHE A 241 -17.46 22.60 -16.76
N GLY A 242 -16.86 23.02 -17.86
CA GLY A 242 -16.15 24.29 -17.99
C GLY A 242 -14.69 24.26 -17.53
N VAL A 243 -13.91 25.22 -17.97
CA VAL A 243 -12.46 25.32 -17.70
C VAL A 243 -12.19 25.66 -16.23
N GLU A 244 -12.95 26.58 -15.65
CA GLU A 244 -12.73 27.01 -14.26
C GLU A 244 -13.12 25.91 -13.25
N ALA A 245 -14.19 25.15 -13.54
CA ALA A 245 -14.51 23.97 -12.72
C ALA A 245 -13.40 22.93 -12.76
N ARG A 246 -12.81 22.68 -13.92
CA ARG A 246 -11.68 21.77 -14.07
C ARG A 246 -10.44 22.23 -13.32
N LYS A 247 -10.15 23.55 -13.31
CA LYS A 247 -9.05 24.10 -12.50
C LYS A 247 -9.28 23.89 -11.01
N ARG A 248 -10.52 24.16 -10.53
CA ARG A 248 -10.86 23.89 -9.13
C ARG A 248 -10.75 22.40 -8.79
N ALA A 249 -11.26 21.54 -9.67
CA ALA A 249 -11.12 20.10 -9.54
C ALA A 249 -9.65 19.69 -9.47
N LEU A 250 -8.78 20.22 -10.34
CA LEU A 250 -7.34 19.96 -10.32
C LEU A 250 -6.71 20.34 -8.98
N LEU A 251 -6.95 21.54 -8.49
CA LEU A 251 -6.44 22.01 -7.19
C LEU A 251 -6.90 21.10 -6.05
N SER A 252 -8.17 20.72 -6.02
CA SER A 252 -8.71 19.81 -5.02
C SER A 252 -8.06 18.43 -5.09
N GLN A 253 -7.83 17.89 -6.30
CA GLN A 253 -7.15 16.60 -6.48
C GLN A 253 -5.67 16.65 -6.11
N GLN A 254 -4.98 17.76 -6.39
CA GLN A 254 -3.59 17.98 -5.97
C GLN A 254 -3.47 17.99 -4.43
N HIS A 255 -4.34 18.72 -3.74
CA HIS A 255 -4.40 18.73 -2.27
C HIS A 255 -4.62 17.33 -1.67
N GLU A 256 -5.52 16.56 -2.27
CA GLU A 256 -5.76 15.19 -1.82
C GLU A 256 -4.56 14.27 -2.11
N LEU A 257 -3.86 14.46 -3.23
CA LEU A 257 -2.62 13.75 -3.54
C LEU A 257 -1.51 14.07 -2.52
N GLU A 258 -1.37 15.33 -2.13
CA GLU A 258 -0.43 15.74 -1.08
C GLU A 258 -0.73 15.05 0.24
N ARG A 259 -2.01 15.00 0.65
CA ARG A 259 -2.46 14.32 1.87
C ARG A 259 -2.15 12.81 1.83
N LEU A 260 -2.45 12.15 0.70
CA LEU A 260 -2.16 10.73 0.51
C LEU A 260 -0.66 10.46 0.49
N THR A 261 0.12 11.35 -0.10
CA THR A 261 1.59 11.25 -0.13
C THR A 261 2.17 11.37 1.27
N ALA A 262 1.71 12.34 2.07
CA ALA A 262 2.14 12.48 3.45
C ALA A 262 1.80 11.24 4.30
N THR A 263 0.62 10.65 4.09
CA THR A 263 0.23 9.41 4.76
C THR A 263 1.12 8.23 4.34
N TRP A 264 1.42 8.11 3.06
CA TRP A 264 2.30 7.07 2.54
C TRP A 264 3.73 7.23 3.06
N ASP A 265 4.26 8.46 3.14
CA ASP A 265 5.58 8.77 3.68
C ASP A 265 5.67 8.38 5.16
N ASP A 266 4.68 8.70 5.99
CA ASP A 266 4.63 8.29 7.40
C ASP A 266 4.64 6.77 7.54
N LEU A 267 3.81 6.06 6.77
CA LEU A 267 3.79 4.61 6.74
C LEU A 267 5.11 4.01 6.27
N ASN A 268 5.75 4.63 5.29
CA ASN A 268 7.06 4.21 4.77
C ASN A 268 8.16 4.32 5.84
N HIS A 269 8.22 5.44 6.57
CA HIS A 269 9.16 5.61 7.68
C HIS A 269 8.95 4.54 8.76
N ARG A 270 7.71 4.33 9.20
CA ARG A 270 7.38 3.28 10.18
C ARG A 270 7.72 1.88 9.67
N MET A 271 7.55 1.62 8.36
CA MET A 271 7.90 0.35 7.75
C MET A 271 9.41 0.09 7.79
N VAL A 272 10.24 1.11 7.53
CA VAL A 272 11.69 1.01 7.63
C VAL A 272 12.09 0.66 9.06
N ASP A 273 11.54 1.35 10.06
CA ASP A 273 11.84 1.10 11.48
C ASP A 273 11.46 -0.31 11.91
N VAL A 274 10.27 -0.76 11.52
CA VAL A 274 9.78 -2.12 11.86
C VAL A 274 10.60 -3.20 11.16
N ARG A 275 11.03 -2.99 9.92
CA ARG A 275 11.92 -3.92 9.21
C ARG A 275 13.29 -4.03 9.89
N GLN A 276 13.85 -2.91 10.32
CA GLN A 276 15.12 -2.90 11.09
C GLN A 276 14.95 -3.64 12.41
N LEU A 277 13.87 -3.37 13.15
CA LEU A 277 13.56 -4.06 14.39
C LEU A 277 13.38 -5.57 14.19
N SER A 278 12.60 -5.98 13.19
CA SER A 278 12.41 -7.39 12.83
C SER A 278 13.73 -8.09 12.48
N ALA A 279 14.59 -7.40 11.73
CA ALA A 279 15.91 -7.94 11.38
C ALA A 279 16.81 -8.12 12.62
N GLN A 280 16.75 -7.18 13.57
CA GLN A 280 17.48 -7.29 14.83
C GLN A 280 16.95 -8.43 15.69
N ILE A 281 15.62 -8.56 15.80
CA ILE A 281 14.95 -9.64 16.53
C ILE A 281 15.33 -11.01 15.96
N ASN A 282 15.30 -11.14 14.63
CA ASN A 282 15.63 -12.41 13.96
C ASN A 282 17.11 -12.81 14.13
N ARG A 283 17.99 -11.84 14.43
CA ARG A 283 19.39 -12.11 14.79
C ARG A 283 19.56 -12.58 16.23
N LEU A 284 18.58 -12.29 17.09
CA LEU A 284 18.56 -12.78 18.47
C LEU A 284 18.16 -14.26 18.44
N LYS A 285 19.15 -15.14 18.27
CA LYS A 285 18.91 -16.58 18.37
C LYS A 285 18.52 -16.91 19.82
N LYS A 286 17.52 -17.77 19.99
CA LYS A 286 17.26 -18.44 21.24
C LYS A 286 18.46 -19.39 21.48
N THR A 287 19.51 -18.88 22.14
CA THR A 287 20.67 -19.66 22.49
C THR A 287 20.49 -20.13 23.94
N ASN A 288 20.77 -21.38 24.23
CA ASN A 288 20.86 -21.92 25.60
C ASN A 288 22.13 -21.40 26.32
N SER A 289 22.49 -20.15 26.07
CA SER A 289 23.65 -19.50 26.68
C SER A 289 23.55 -19.44 28.21
N ALA A 290 22.34 -19.44 28.73
CA ALA A 290 22.10 -19.50 30.17
C ALA A 290 22.57 -20.83 30.75
N ASP A 291 22.24 -21.97 30.13
CA ASP A 291 22.64 -23.28 30.58
C ASP A 291 24.17 -23.43 30.45
N GLN A 292 24.72 -23.06 29.30
CA GLN A 292 26.16 -23.08 29.06
C GLN A 292 26.93 -22.18 30.06
N LEU A 293 26.37 -21.01 30.38
CA LEU A 293 26.99 -20.13 31.36
C LEU A 293 26.87 -20.72 32.78
N THR A 294 25.75 -21.35 33.10
CA THR A 294 25.57 -22.04 34.39
C THR A 294 26.53 -23.18 34.55
N ASP A 295 26.70 -24.00 33.53
CA ASP A 295 27.67 -25.11 33.51
C ASP A 295 29.09 -24.57 33.65
N ALA A 296 29.46 -23.54 32.91
CA ALA A 296 30.77 -22.89 33.04
C ALA A 296 31.01 -22.30 34.44
N LEU A 297 29.98 -21.73 35.08
CA LEU A 297 30.07 -21.23 36.46
C LEU A 297 30.22 -22.36 37.49
N VAL A 298 29.56 -23.49 37.30
CA VAL A 298 29.71 -24.68 38.13
C VAL A 298 31.15 -25.23 38.02
N CYS A 299 31.65 -25.37 36.79
CA CYS A 299 33.03 -25.77 36.53
C CYS A 299 34.03 -24.80 37.16
N TYR A 300 33.82 -23.49 37.03
CA TYR A 300 34.68 -22.47 37.60
C TYR A 300 34.73 -22.50 39.14
N ARG A 301 33.59 -22.75 39.80
CA ARG A 301 33.50 -22.90 41.26
C ARG A 301 34.19 -24.17 41.76
N ALA A 302 34.21 -25.20 40.93
CA ALA A 302 34.88 -26.45 41.22
C ALA A 302 36.41 -26.41 41.00
N LEU A 303 36.94 -25.39 40.28
CA LEU A 303 38.37 -25.24 40.00
C LEU A 303 39.28 -25.36 41.20
N PRO A 304 39.06 -24.67 42.34
CA PRO A 304 39.94 -24.79 43.49
C PRO A 304 39.96 -26.18 44.09
N SER A 305 38.82 -26.88 44.08
CA SER A 305 38.73 -28.27 44.55
C SER A 305 39.42 -29.23 43.60
N ASN A 306 39.29 -29.00 42.29
CA ASN A 306 39.92 -29.79 41.25
C ASN A 306 41.44 -29.54 41.21
N GLU A 307 41.91 -28.31 41.41
CA GLU A 307 43.34 -28.01 41.54
C GLU A 307 43.96 -28.76 42.74
N ASN A 308 43.28 -28.74 43.91
CA ASN A 308 43.72 -29.49 45.06
C ASN A 308 43.71 -31.00 44.80
N TYR A 309 42.72 -31.51 44.06
CA TYR A 309 42.67 -32.90 43.69
C TYR A 309 43.79 -33.27 42.71
N LEU A 310 44.04 -32.41 41.68
CA LEU A 310 45.15 -32.63 40.73
C LEU A 310 46.50 -32.58 41.40
N CYS A 311 46.73 -31.72 42.42
CA CYS A 311 47.95 -31.66 43.22
C CYS A 311 48.15 -32.91 44.12
N GLN A 312 47.07 -33.63 44.40
CA GLN A 312 47.08 -34.84 45.17
C GLN A 312 47.17 -36.17 44.35
N LEU A 313 46.96 -36.04 43.02
CA LEU A 313 47.06 -37.16 42.10
C LEU A 313 48.51 -37.59 41.97
N ASP A 314 48.75 -38.84 42.31
CA ASP A 314 50.05 -39.48 42.06
C ASP A 314 50.17 -39.76 40.54
N LEU A 315 51.00 -38.99 39.89
CA LEU A 315 51.25 -39.09 38.45
C LEU A 315 52.40 -40.00 38.11
N SER A 316 52.92 -40.78 39.08
CA SER A 316 54.04 -41.65 38.86
C SER A 316 53.77 -42.74 37.80
N ASP A 317 52.56 -43.30 37.79
CA ASP A 317 52.12 -44.24 36.75
C ASP A 317 52.00 -43.63 35.35
N HIS A 318 51.59 -42.38 35.29
CA HIS A 318 51.49 -41.63 34.01
C HIS A 318 52.87 -41.36 33.41
N HIS A 319 53.82 -40.95 34.25
CA HIS A 319 55.20 -40.76 33.82
C HIS A 319 55.85 -42.08 33.38
N ALA A 320 55.59 -43.18 34.07
CA ALA A 320 56.07 -44.50 33.67
C ALA A 320 55.53 -44.96 32.31
N LEU A 321 54.22 -44.67 32.06
CA LEU A 321 53.57 -44.99 30.78
C LEU A 321 54.07 -44.07 29.65
N GLU A 322 54.37 -42.82 29.91
CA GLU A 322 54.94 -41.87 28.90
C GLU A 322 56.38 -42.33 28.53
N GLN A 323 57.20 -42.77 29.52
CA GLN A 323 58.51 -43.26 29.23
C GLN A 323 58.47 -44.58 28.41
N GLN A 324 57.53 -45.45 28.76
CA GLN A 324 57.31 -46.70 28.02
C GLN A 324 56.87 -46.44 26.56
N ARG A 325 55.99 -45.44 26.36
CA ARG A 325 55.56 -45.04 25.04
C ARG A 325 56.67 -44.42 24.19
N SER A 326 57.52 -43.61 24.81
CA SER A 326 58.73 -43.09 24.16
C SER A 326 59.68 -44.15 23.71
N HIS A 327 59.98 -45.08 24.60
CA HIS A 327 60.85 -46.21 24.31
C HIS A 327 60.34 -47.16 23.20
N LEU A 328 59.04 -47.45 23.19
CA LEU A 328 58.37 -48.17 22.11
C LEU A 328 58.41 -47.45 20.77
N GLY A 329 58.29 -46.14 20.79
CA GLY A 329 58.40 -45.25 19.57
C GLY A 329 59.81 -45.26 18.99
N GLU A 330 60.85 -45.32 19.87
CA GLU A 330 62.24 -45.44 19.43
C GLU A 330 62.51 -46.80 18.83
N GLU A 331 62.04 -47.89 19.48
CA GLU A 331 62.14 -49.26 18.94
C GLU A 331 61.42 -49.42 17.58
N GLU A 332 60.24 -48.87 17.45
CA GLU A 332 59.50 -48.87 16.17
C GLU A 332 60.28 -48.16 15.05
N SER A 333 60.86 -47.02 15.37
CA SER A 333 61.70 -46.29 14.43
C SER A 333 62.95 -47.01 14.02
N ALA A 334 63.63 -47.69 14.98
CA ALA A 334 64.78 -48.50 14.70
C ALA A 334 64.44 -49.71 13.81
N ARG A 335 63.34 -50.41 14.09
CA ARG A 335 62.85 -51.54 13.26
C ARG A 335 62.46 -51.09 11.84
N LYS A 336 61.86 -49.96 11.70
CA LYS A 336 61.53 -49.36 10.37
C LYS A 336 62.84 -49.13 9.59
N TYR A 337 63.83 -48.55 10.23
CA TYR A 337 65.10 -48.27 9.60
C TYR A 337 65.80 -49.56 9.19
N GLU A 338 65.82 -50.58 10.04
CA GLU A 338 66.42 -51.93 9.77
C GLU A 338 65.72 -52.63 8.60
N THR A 339 64.37 -52.52 8.56
CA THR A 339 63.53 -53.10 7.51
C THR A 339 63.80 -52.38 6.17
N GLN A 340 64.04 -51.11 6.18
CA GLN A 340 64.36 -50.31 4.97
C GLN A 340 65.78 -50.68 4.43
N GLN A 341 66.74 -50.86 5.33
CA GLN A 341 68.04 -51.31 4.94
C GLN A 341 68.05 -52.75 4.34
N LEU A 342 67.26 -53.67 4.91
CA LEU A 342 67.10 -55.03 4.38
C LEU A 342 66.42 -54.98 2.98
N LEU A 343 65.41 -54.12 2.77
CA LEU A 343 64.78 -53.97 1.49
C LEU A 343 65.76 -53.43 0.43
N GLU A 344 66.58 -52.45 0.79
CA GLU A 344 67.64 -51.94 -0.10
C GLU A 344 68.72 -52.96 -0.43
N ALA A 345 69.06 -53.84 0.54
CA ALA A 345 70.00 -54.91 0.29
C ALA A 345 69.42 -56.04 -0.58
N LEU A 346 68.09 -56.26 -0.54
CA LEU A 346 67.42 -57.27 -1.38
C LEU A 346 67.15 -56.75 -2.81
N SER A 347 67.21 -55.42 -3.01
CA SER A 347 67.03 -54.81 -4.32
C SER A 347 68.32 -54.60 -5.13
N ARG A 348 69.44 -54.95 -4.57
CA ARG A 348 70.76 -55.05 -5.23
C ARG A 348 71.07 -56.53 -5.58
#